data_33f9787f0774e01ca7952750abb5d1bf
#
_entry.id   33f9787f0774e01ca7952750abb5d1bf
#
_cell.length_a   1.000
_cell.length_b   1.000
_cell.length_c   1.000
_cell.angle_alpha   90.00
_cell.angle_beta   90.00
_cell.angle_gamma   90.00
#
_symmetry.space_group_name_H-M   'P 1'
#
loop_
_entity.id
_entity.type
_entity.pdbx_description
1 polymer ?
#
loop_
_entity_poly.entity_id
_entity_poly.type
_entity_poly.pdbx_seq_one_letter_code
_entity_poly.pdbx_strand_id
1 'polypeptide(L)'
;MQDARETVRGAKLYFCSQTEIQERYEVTMSQIYLEMNHIKKTFGELEVLKDISLSVHKGEVVSVIGPSGSGKSTLLRCATMLEKMDGGELSFLGEKAAWEENGKCVYANKKQLKEIRKNFGLVFQNFNLFPHYTVMKNIIDAPVCVDGVSKEEAKERAWKLLKQLGLSDKADAYPYQLSGGQQQRVSIARALALQPKVL
;
A
#
# COMPACT_ATOMS: atom_id res chain seq x y z
N MET A 1 -5.46 25.52 -10.13
CA MET A 1 -6.50 25.05 -9.19
C MET A 1 -7.55 24.32 -10.01
N GLN A 2 -7.41 23.04 -10.21
CA GLN A 2 -8.47 22.20 -10.77
C GLN A 2 -8.75 21.12 -9.75
N ASP A 3 -9.94 21.25 -9.13
CA ASP A 3 -10.52 20.32 -8.19
C ASP A 3 -10.84 19.02 -8.96
N ALA A 4 -10.03 17.99 -8.80
CA ALA A 4 -10.31 16.67 -9.36
C ALA A 4 -11.46 16.04 -8.55
N ARG A 5 -12.69 16.29 -8.99
CA ARG A 5 -13.90 15.67 -8.44
C ARG A 5 -14.29 14.52 -9.34
N GLU A 6 -13.90 13.32 -8.96
CA GLU A 6 -14.37 12.12 -9.64
C GLU A 6 -15.47 11.43 -8.87
N THR A 7 -16.50 10.99 -9.58
CA THR A 7 -17.70 10.39 -8.99
C THR A 7 -17.71 8.88 -9.24
N VAL A 8 -17.62 8.09 -8.21
CA VAL A 8 -17.83 6.64 -8.26
C VAL A 8 -19.16 6.31 -7.58
N ARG A 9 -20.15 5.77 -8.32
CA ARG A 9 -21.48 5.38 -7.82
C ARG A 9 -22.18 6.46 -6.95
N GLY A 10 -22.17 7.72 -7.38
CA GLY A 10 -22.80 8.81 -6.63
C GLY A 10 -22.06 9.22 -5.36
N ALA A 11 -20.92 8.63 -5.05
CA ALA A 11 -20.04 9.06 -3.97
C ALA A 11 -18.98 10.01 -4.51
N LYS A 12 -18.83 11.16 -3.86
CA LYS A 12 -17.70 12.06 -4.11
C LYS A 12 -16.48 11.49 -3.38
N LEU A 13 -15.44 11.16 -4.13
CA LEU A 13 -14.12 10.90 -3.55
C LEU A 13 -13.49 12.28 -3.25
N TYR A 14 -13.19 12.53 -1.98
CA TYR A 14 -12.47 13.74 -1.58
C TYR A 14 -11.02 13.34 -1.36
N PHE A 15 -10.13 13.94 -2.11
CA PHE A 15 -8.69 13.88 -1.88
C PHE A 15 -8.35 15.06 -0.95
N CYS A 16 -7.97 14.75 0.28
CA CYS A 16 -7.44 15.76 1.17
C CYS A 16 -5.92 15.76 1.02
N SER A 17 -5.39 16.69 0.24
CA SER A 17 -3.97 17.00 0.27
C SER A 17 -3.74 18.05 1.37
N GLN A 18 -2.76 17.85 2.22
CA GLN A 18 -2.33 18.88 3.17
C GLN A 18 -1.58 20.00 2.44
N THR A 19 -2.26 20.76 1.59
CA THR A 19 -1.67 21.81 0.76
C THR A 19 -1.84 23.21 1.32
N GLU A 20 -2.22 23.41 2.57
CA GLU A 20 -2.36 24.76 3.14
C GLU A 20 -1.23 25.21 4.09
N ILE A 21 -0.14 24.47 4.24
CA ILE A 21 0.95 24.89 5.13
C ILE A 21 2.28 25.15 4.41
N GLN A 22 2.36 25.14 3.09
CA GLN A 22 3.67 25.30 2.44
C GLN A 22 3.74 26.14 1.19
N GLU A 23 3.43 27.42 1.32
CA GLU A 23 3.79 28.45 0.34
C GLU A 23 5.28 28.84 0.38
N ARG A 24 6.23 27.97 0.73
CA ARG A 24 7.66 28.30 0.71
C ARG A 24 8.61 27.11 0.53
N TYR A 25 8.32 26.18 -0.34
CA TYR A 25 9.37 25.34 -0.91
C TYR A 25 9.20 25.31 -2.41
N GLU A 26 10.25 25.77 -3.12
CA GLU A 26 10.38 25.61 -4.56
C GLU A 26 9.91 24.23 -4.97
N VAL A 27 9.05 24.15 -5.97
CA VAL A 27 8.61 22.91 -6.59
C VAL A 27 9.80 22.26 -7.27
N THR A 28 10.69 21.70 -6.48
CA THR A 28 11.55 20.64 -6.94
C THR A 28 10.59 19.53 -7.29
N MET A 29 10.57 19.07 -8.55
CA MET A 29 9.69 17.98 -9.02
C MET A 29 9.71 16.85 -7.99
N SER A 30 8.69 16.76 -7.15
CA SER A 30 8.63 15.74 -6.11
C SER A 30 8.49 14.40 -6.80
N GLN A 31 9.40 13.49 -6.52
CA GLN A 31 9.44 12.18 -7.14
C GLN A 31 8.12 11.46 -6.91
N ILE A 32 7.45 11.06 -7.99
CA ILE A 32 6.24 10.23 -7.93
C ILE A 32 6.63 8.81 -7.51
N TYR A 33 6.00 8.32 -6.46
CA TYR A 33 6.24 6.99 -5.91
C TYR A 33 5.22 5.97 -6.39
N LEU A 34 3.97 6.37 -6.53
CA LEU A 34 2.88 5.57 -7.09
C LEU A 34 2.10 6.43 -8.08
N GLU A 35 1.85 5.89 -9.25
CA GLU A 35 1.01 6.51 -10.27
C GLU A 35 0.02 5.51 -10.81
N MET A 36 -1.23 5.89 -10.81
CA MET A 36 -2.36 5.15 -11.33
C MET A 36 -3.10 6.05 -12.31
N ASN A 37 -3.22 5.65 -13.58
CA ASN A 37 -3.86 6.44 -14.62
C ASN A 37 -4.99 5.63 -15.27
N HIS A 38 -6.20 6.22 -15.27
CA HIS A 38 -7.38 5.67 -15.95
C HIS A 38 -7.73 4.23 -15.52
N ILE A 39 -7.59 3.93 -14.22
CA ILE A 39 -7.82 2.58 -13.67
C ILE A 39 -9.28 2.20 -13.81
N LYS A 40 -9.51 1.03 -14.42
CA LYS A 40 -10.82 0.43 -14.60
C LYS A 40 -10.87 -0.95 -13.97
N LYS A 41 -12.00 -1.27 -13.32
CA LYS A 41 -12.24 -2.60 -12.74
C LYS A 41 -13.72 -2.94 -12.73
N THR A 42 -14.02 -4.11 -13.27
CA THR A 42 -15.37 -4.67 -13.36
C THR A 42 -15.41 -6.06 -12.70
N PHE A 43 -16.47 -6.40 -12.03
CA PHE A 43 -16.77 -7.74 -11.51
C PHE A 43 -18.11 -8.21 -12.09
N GLY A 44 -18.05 -9.12 -13.06
CA GLY A 44 -19.23 -9.50 -13.86
C GLY A 44 -19.78 -8.27 -14.59
N GLU A 45 -21.05 -7.94 -14.36
CA GLU A 45 -21.67 -6.74 -14.93
C GLU A 45 -21.45 -5.46 -14.10
N LEU A 46 -20.82 -5.61 -12.94
CA LEU A 46 -20.65 -4.52 -11.99
C LEU A 46 -19.35 -3.76 -12.23
N GLU A 47 -19.43 -2.58 -12.82
CA GLU A 47 -18.31 -1.66 -12.97
C GLU A 47 -18.03 -0.96 -11.64
N VAL A 48 -16.92 -1.33 -10.98
CA VAL A 48 -16.54 -0.84 -9.63
C VAL A 48 -15.61 0.36 -9.72
N LEU A 49 -14.61 0.31 -10.58
CA LEU A 49 -13.74 1.43 -10.92
C LEU A 49 -13.95 1.78 -12.39
N LYS A 50 -14.35 3.02 -12.67
CA LYS A 50 -14.71 3.45 -14.04
C LYS A 50 -13.57 4.10 -14.76
N ASP A 51 -12.89 5.04 -14.10
CA ASP A 51 -11.80 5.83 -14.65
C ASP A 51 -11.15 6.60 -13.48
N ILE A 52 -10.27 5.94 -12.72
CA ILE A 52 -9.67 6.52 -11.53
C ILE A 52 -8.20 6.79 -11.79
N SER A 53 -7.80 8.07 -11.61
CA SER A 53 -6.41 8.48 -11.68
C SER A 53 -5.95 9.03 -10.32
N LEU A 54 -4.75 8.66 -9.90
CA LEU A 54 -4.17 9.02 -8.61
C LEU A 54 -2.65 9.01 -8.72
N SER A 55 -2.00 10.03 -8.20
CA SER A 55 -0.55 10.02 -7.97
C SER A 55 -0.24 10.23 -6.50
N VAL A 56 0.83 9.58 -6.01
CA VAL A 56 1.37 9.75 -4.65
C VAL A 56 2.83 10.12 -4.78
N HIS A 57 3.18 11.25 -4.18
CA HIS A 57 4.54 11.78 -4.20
C HIS A 57 5.32 11.40 -2.94
N LYS A 58 6.62 11.53 -3.00
CA LYS A 58 7.50 11.29 -1.85
C LYS A 58 7.09 12.13 -0.65
N GLY A 59 6.82 11.48 0.49
CA GLY A 59 6.44 12.14 1.74
C GLY A 59 4.97 12.59 1.79
N GLU A 60 4.19 12.31 0.76
CA GLU A 60 2.76 12.61 0.71
C GLU A 60 1.96 11.52 1.43
N VAL A 61 0.86 11.93 2.07
CA VAL A 61 -0.17 11.06 2.63
C VAL A 61 -1.47 11.30 1.91
N VAL A 62 -1.96 10.29 1.21
CA VAL A 62 -3.23 10.34 0.46
C VAL A 62 -4.30 9.56 1.20
N SER A 63 -5.45 10.19 1.44
CA SER A 63 -6.61 9.55 2.06
C SER A 63 -7.74 9.36 1.05
N VAL A 64 -8.21 8.11 0.89
CA VAL A 64 -9.34 7.77 0.03
C VAL A 64 -10.60 7.64 0.88
N ILE A 65 -11.55 8.55 0.74
CA ILE A 65 -12.77 8.66 1.54
C ILE A 65 -13.99 8.40 0.67
N GLY A 66 -14.99 7.74 1.22
CA GLY A 66 -16.27 7.47 0.53
C GLY A 66 -17.10 6.42 1.28
N PRO A 67 -18.39 6.23 0.94
CA PRO A 67 -19.27 5.27 1.57
C PRO A 67 -18.81 3.81 1.38
N SER A 68 -19.38 2.91 2.16
CA SER A 68 -19.14 1.47 1.95
C SER A 68 -19.58 1.04 0.55
N GLY A 69 -18.79 0.18 -0.10
CA GLY A 69 -19.06 -0.28 -1.47
C GLY A 69 -18.63 0.67 -2.59
N SER A 70 -18.03 1.84 -2.30
CA SER A 70 -17.59 2.80 -3.33
C SER A 70 -16.30 2.42 -4.07
N GLY A 71 -15.75 1.22 -3.89
CA GLY A 71 -14.57 0.75 -4.60
C GLY A 71 -13.22 1.05 -3.95
N LYS A 72 -13.16 1.71 -2.76
CA LYS A 72 -11.90 2.05 -2.07
C LYS A 72 -10.96 0.87 -1.88
N SER A 73 -11.48 -0.23 -1.36
CA SER A 73 -10.68 -1.45 -1.14
C SER A 73 -10.26 -2.10 -2.47
N THR A 74 -11.09 -1.98 -3.50
CA THR A 74 -10.76 -2.46 -4.84
C THR A 74 -9.63 -1.64 -5.45
N LEU A 75 -9.67 -0.31 -5.30
CA LEU A 75 -8.62 0.58 -5.75
C LEU A 75 -7.27 0.22 -5.08
N LEU A 76 -7.24 0.07 -3.76
CA LEU A 76 -6.04 -0.32 -3.02
C LEU A 76 -5.53 -1.73 -3.43
N ARG A 77 -6.44 -2.67 -3.69
CA ARG A 77 -6.06 -3.99 -4.20
C ARG A 77 -5.47 -3.94 -5.61
N CYS A 78 -6.01 -3.09 -6.48
CA CYS A 78 -5.43 -2.85 -7.81
C CYS A 78 -4.05 -2.19 -7.67
N ALA A 79 -3.91 -1.15 -6.84
CA ALA A 79 -2.63 -0.50 -6.56
C ALA A 79 -1.57 -1.49 -6.07
N THR A 80 -1.93 -2.43 -5.21
CA THR A 80 -1.00 -3.44 -4.66
C THR A 80 -0.92 -4.73 -5.49
N MET A 81 -1.55 -4.76 -6.67
CA MET A 81 -1.57 -5.93 -7.56
C MET A 81 -2.11 -7.21 -6.89
N LEU A 82 -2.95 -7.06 -5.84
CA LEU A 82 -3.74 -8.15 -5.26
C LEU A 82 -5.00 -8.44 -6.07
N GLU A 83 -5.46 -7.45 -6.85
CA GLU A 83 -6.52 -7.56 -7.83
C GLU A 83 -6.00 -7.04 -9.17
N LYS A 84 -6.30 -7.75 -10.25
CA LYS A 84 -5.95 -7.28 -11.59
C LYS A 84 -6.93 -6.21 -12.05
N MET A 85 -6.43 -5.09 -12.52
CA MET A 85 -7.22 -4.08 -13.21
C MET A 85 -7.57 -4.56 -14.63
N ASP A 86 -8.66 -4.02 -15.16
CA ASP A 86 -9.15 -4.37 -16.50
C ASP A 86 -8.70 -3.34 -17.55
N GLY A 87 -8.30 -2.13 -17.11
CA GLY A 87 -7.74 -1.07 -17.96
C GLY A 87 -6.96 -0.05 -17.16
N GLY A 88 -6.23 0.82 -17.86
CA GLY A 88 -5.41 1.88 -17.29
C GLY A 88 -3.93 1.49 -17.12
N GLU A 89 -3.18 2.36 -16.44
CA GLU A 89 -1.75 2.19 -16.20
C GLU A 89 -1.43 2.27 -14.70
N LEU A 90 -0.48 1.43 -14.26
CA LEU A 90 0.04 1.41 -12.89
C LEU A 90 1.55 1.43 -12.93
N SER A 91 2.16 2.40 -12.23
CA SER A 91 3.62 2.45 -12.09
C SER A 91 4.03 2.75 -10.64
N PHE A 92 5.22 2.26 -10.28
CA PHE A 92 5.89 2.53 -9.02
C PHE A 92 7.29 3.07 -9.30
N LEU A 93 7.60 4.25 -8.79
CA LEU A 93 8.91 4.91 -8.98
C LEU A 93 9.30 5.02 -10.47
N GLY A 94 8.30 5.20 -11.35
CA GLY A 94 8.48 5.26 -12.80
C GLY A 94 8.54 3.89 -13.50
N GLU A 95 8.58 2.78 -12.77
CA GLU A 95 8.55 1.44 -13.35
C GLU A 95 7.11 0.99 -13.59
N LYS A 96 6.75 0.68 -14.84
CA LYS A 96 5.41 0.21 -15.20
C LYS A 96 5.18 -1.22 -14.71
N ALA A 97 4.18 -1.39 -13.83
CA ALA A 97 3.68 -2.67 -13.37
C ALA A 97 2.60 -3.24 -14.29
N ALA A 98 1.74 -2.36 -14.83
CA ALA A 98 0.69 -2.70 -15.77
C ALA A 98 0.38 -1.52 -16.69
N TRP A 99 -0.07 -1.80 -17.92
CA TRP A 99 -0.46 -0.79 -18.92
C TRP A 99 -1.50 -1.36 -19.88
N GLU A 100 -2.14 -0.46 -20.63
CA GLU A 100 -3.08 -0.87 -21.66
C GLU A 100 -2.35 -1.07 -22.99
N GLU A 101 -2.56 -2.22 -23.62
CA GLU A 101 -2.04 -2.57 -24.93
C GLU A 101 -3.13 -3.26 -25.76
N ASN A 102 -3.46 -2.69 -26.92
CA ASN A 102 -4.53 -3.19 -27.80
C ASN A 102 -5.88 -3.38 -27.10
N GLY A 103 -6.26 -2.46 -26.22
CA GLY A 103 -7.52 -2.49 -25.45
C GLY A 103 -7.56 -3.56 -24.36
N LYS A 104 -6.41 -4.10 -23.95
CA LYS A 104 -6.27 -5.07 -22.86
C LYS A 104 -5.24 -4.60 -21.85
N CYS A 105 -5.52 -4.82 -20.57
CA CYS A 105 -4.55 -4.56 -19.53
C CYS A 105 -3.48 -5.67 -19.49
N VAL A 106 -2.23 -5.28 -19.72
CA VAL A 106 -1.05 -6.14 -19.73
C VAL A 106 -0.23 -5.85 -18.48
N TYR A 107 0.28 -6.90 -17.87
CA TYR A 107 1.16 -6.79 -16.68
C TYR A 107 2.59 -7.12 -17.05
N ALA A 108 3.54 -6.45 -16.42
CA ALA A 108 4.95 -6.75 -16.54
C ALA A 108 5.25 -8.22 -16.20
N ASN A 109 6.40 -8.73 -16.62
CA ASN A 109 6.78 -10.10 -16.34
C ASN A 109 6.95 -10.38 -14.84
N LYS A 110 6.89 -11.67 -14.45
CA LYS A 110 6.94 -12.08 -13.04
C LYS A 110 8.17 -11.57 -12.28
N LYS A 111 9.33 -11.50 -12.95
CA LYS A 111 10.57 -11.02 -12.34
C LYS A 111 10.49 -9.53 -12.02
N GLN A 112 10.03 -8.73 -12.98
CA GLN A 112 9.83 -7.29 -12.81
C GLN A 112 8.77 -6.98 -11.76
N LEU A 113 7.62 -7.67 -11.77
CA LEU A 113 6.59 -7.51 -10.74
C LEU A 113 7.09 -7.87 -9.33
N LYS A 114 8.01 -8.86 -9.22
CA LYS A 114 8.62 -9.20 -7.93
C LYS A 114 9.46 -8.04 -7.40
N GLU A 115 10.25 -7.38 -8.25
CA GLU A 115 11.05 -6.21 -7.83
C GLU A 115 10.16 -5.01 -7.49
N ILE A 116 9.15 -4.72 -8.31
CA ILE A 116 8.19 -3.64 -8.03
C ILE A 116 7.50 -3.83 -6.67
N ARG A 117 7.10 -5.07 -6.34
CA ARG A 117 6.43 -5.38 -5.06
C ARG A 117 7.26 -5.08 -3.81
N LYS A 118 8.57 -5.01 -3.92
CA LYS A 118 9.45 -4.60 -2.81
C LYS A 118 9.28 -3.13 -2.44
N ASN A 119 8.72 -2.33 -3.35
CA ASN A 119 8.56 -0.89 -3.14
C ASN A 119 7.35 -0.51 -2.30
N PHE A 120 6.41 -1.42 -2.05
CA PHE A 120 5.23 -1.11 -1.24
C PHE A 120 4.98 -2.13 -0.14
N GLY A 121 4.43 -1.63 0.97
CA GLY A 121 3.90 -2.42 2.07
C GLY A 121 2.38 -2.30 2.12
N LEU A 122 1.70 -3.32 2.63
CA LEU A 122 0.25 -3.31 2.80
C LEU A 122 -0.12 -3.70 4.22
N VAL A 123 -0.96 -2.88 4.85
CA VAL A 123 -1.61 -3.18 6.13
C VAL A 123 -3.07 -3.49 5.88
N PHE A 124 -3.50 -4.69 6.24
CA PHE A 124 -4.89 -5.13 6.07
C PHE A 124 -5.79 -4.63 7.20
N GLN A 125 -7.08 -4.41 6.90
CA GLN A 125 -8.07 -4.00 7.89
C GLN A 125 -8.19 -4.99 9.06
N ASN A 126 -8.10 -6.29 8.79
CA ASN A 126 -8.17 -7.36 9.80
C ASN A 126 -6.77 -7.78 10.30
N PHE A 127 -5.75 -6.93 10.13
CA PHE A 127 -4.36 -7.14 10.53
C PHE A 127 -3.69 -8.35 9.86
N ASN A 128 -4.37 -9.45 9.64
CA ASN A 128 -3.93 -10.70 9.00
C ASN A 128 -2.57 -11.20 9.55
N LEU A 129 -2.42 -11.16 10.88
CA LEU A 129 -1.25 -11.74 11.54
C LEU A 129 -1.31 -13.26 11.46
N PHE A 130 -0.15 -13.89 11.33
CA PHE A 130 -0.04 -15.35 11.43
C PHE A 130 -0.28 -15.79 12.88
N PRO A 131 -1.39 -16.49 13.19
CA PRO A 131 -1.81 -16.73 14.57
C PRO A 131 -0.86 -17.64 15.34
N HIS A 132 -0.13 -18.50 14.64
CA HIS A 132 0.85 -19.45 15.19
C HIS A 132 2.30 -18.91 15.23
N TYR A 133 2.50 -17.65 14.84
CA TYR A 133 3.77 -16.95 14.95
C TYR A 133 3.74 -15.97 16.11
N THR A 134 4.87 -15.84 16.81
CA THR A 134 5.05 -14.73 17.75
C THR A 134 5.04 -13.39 17.03
N VAL A 135 4.94 -12.30 17.76
CA VAL A 135 5.08 -10.93 17.24
C VAL A 135 6.40 -10.77 16.49
N MET A 136 7.51 -11.17 17.13
CA MET A 136 8.83 -11.12 16.50
C MET A 136 8.84 -11.87 15.18
N LYS A 137 8.34 -13.12 15.16
CA LYS A 137 8.33 -13.94 13.95
C LYS A 137 7.42 -13.37 12.87
N ASN A 138 6.26 -12.78 13.21
CA ASN A 138 5.39 -12.08 12.25
C ASN A 138 6.12 -10.95 11.53
N ILE A 139 7.05 -10.27 12.19
CA ILE A 139 7.76 -9.12 11.64
C ILE A 139 8.97 -9.55 10.80
N ILE A 140 9.74 -10.54 11.25
CA ILE A 140 11.02 -10.91 10.61
C ILE A 140 10.88 -11.91 9.47
N ASP A 141 9.79 -12.64 9.37
CA ASP A 141 9.63 -13.75 8.43
C ASP A 141 9.78 -13.31 6.97
N ALA A 142 9.09 -12.22 6.58
CA ALA A 142 9.17 -11.71 5.22
C ALA A 142 10.55 -11.13 4.86
N PRO A 143 11.20 -10.28 5.65
CA PRO A 143 12.58 -9.84 5.40
C PRO A 143 13.57 -10.99 5.20
N VAL A 144 13.47 -12.04 5.99
CA VAL A 144 14.36 -13.20 5.88
C VAL A 144 14.03 -14.04 4.65
N CYS A 145 12.76 -14.42 4.46
CA CYS A 145 12.36 -15.40 3.44
C CYS A 145 12.22 -14.78 2.04
N VAL A 146 11.86 -13.48 1.94
CA VAL A 146 11.60 -12.83 0.66
C VAL A 146 12.78 -11.99 0.18
N ASP A 147 13.36 -11.19 1.09
CA ASP A 147 14.46 -10.29 0.75
C ASP A 147 15.84 -10.90 1.00
N GLY A 148 15.91 -12.07 1.66
CA GLY A 148 17.17 -12.75 1.96
C GLY A 148 18.04 -12.03 3.00
N VAL A 149 17.44 -11.18 3.83
CA VAL A 149 18.12 -10.50 4.93
C VAL A 149 18.52 -11.51 5.99
N SER A 150 19.68 -11.34 6.62
CA SER A 150 20.09 -12.21 7.73
C SER A 150 19.09 -12.14 8.88
N LYS A 151 18.95 -13.25 9.61
CA LYS A 151 18.02 -13.32 10.74
C LYS A 151 18.38 -12.32 11.85
N GLU A 152 19.64 -12.07 12.02
CA GLU A 152 20.20 -11.14 12.99
C GLU A 152 19.81 -9.71 12.62
N GLU A 153 20.03 -9.31 11.38
CA GLU A 153 19.65 -7.99 10.88
C GLU A 153 18.13 -7.78 10.89
N ALA A 154 17.35 -8.79 10.48
CA ALA A 154 15.89 -8.73 10.54
C ALA A 154 15.40 -8.55 11.98
N LYS A 155 16.00 -9.21 12.97
CA LYS A 155 15.70 -9.03 14.38
C LYS A 155 16.04 -7.61 14.87
N GLU A 156 17.19 -7.07 14.50
CA GLU A 156 17.55 -5.70 14.88
C GLU A 156 16.54 -4.69 14.35
N ARG A 157 16.15 -4.81 13.07
CA ARG A 157 15.11 -3.98 12.48
C ARG A 157 13.79 -4.12 13.23
N ALA A 158 13.37 -5.35 13.53
CA ALA A 158 12.14 -5.62 14.26
C ALA A 158 12.15 -5.00 15.66
N TRP A 159 13.26 -5.11 16.41
CA TRP A 159 13.39 -4.49 17.72
C TRP A 159 13.28 -2.97 17.68
N LYS A 160 13.87 -2.31 16.67
CA LYS A 160 13.72 -0.86 16.48
C LYS A 160 12.25 -0.49 16.26
N LEU A 161 11.55 -1.22 15.41
CA LEU A 161 10.14 -1.00 15.12
C LEU A 161 9.25 -1.26 16.35
N LEU A 162 9.48 -2.36 17.07
CA LEU A 162 8.74 -2.68 18.29
C LEU A 162 8.92 -1.59 19.35
N LYS A 163 10.12 -1.06 19.50
CA LYS A 163 10.40 0.05 20.43
C LYS A 163 9.65 1.32 20.01
N GLN A 164 9.68 1.68 18.73
CA GLN A 164 8.98 2.86 18.20
C GLN A 164 7.45 2.76 18.38
N LEU A 165 6.90 1.56 18.27
CA LEU A 165 5.46 1.30 18.37
C LEU A 165 4.99 0.94 19.78
N GLY A 166 5.88 0.98 20.79
CA GLY A 166 5.55 0.70 22.18
C GLY A 166 5.14 -0.75 22.42
N LEU A 167 5.84 -1.71 21.81
CA LEU A 167 5.56 -3.14 21.86
C LEU A 167 6.79 -4.00 22.23
N SER A 168 7.80 -3.40 22.84
CA SER A 168 9.04 -4.11 23.19
C SER A 168 8.82 -5.31 24.14
N ASP A 169 7.83 -5.21 25.02
CA ASP A 169 7.44 -6.26 25.96
C ASP A 169 6.57 -7.37 25.34
N LYS A 170 6.23 -7.25 24.06
CA LYS A 170 5.33 -8.18 23.34
C LYS A 170 6.02 -9.04 22.27
N ALA A 171 7.35 -8.98 22.16
CA ALA A 171 8.08 -9.66 21.10
C ALA A 171 7.78 -11.16 21.02
N ASP A 172 7.66 -11.83 22.15
CA ASP A 172 7.39 -13.27 22.25
C ASP A 172 5.89 -13.60 22.39
N ALA A 173 5.02 -12.61 22.47
CA ALA A 173 3.58 -12.82 22.53
C ALA A 173 3.01 -13.30 21.21
N TYR A 174 1.90 -14.01 21.25
CA TYR A 174 1.12 -14.44 20.09
C TYR A 174 -0.03 -13.46 19.80
N PRO A 175 -0.55 -13.37 18.56
CA PRO A 175 -1.61 -12.44 18.20
C PRO A 175 -2.83 -12.49 19.12
N TYR A 176 -3.26 -13.65 19.59
CA TYR A 176 -4.41 -13.81 20.48
C TYR A 176 -4.20 -13.21 21.89
N GLN A 177 -2.95 -12.93 22.26
CA GLN A 177 -2.58 -12.30 23.55
C GLN A 177 -2.55 -10.76 23.46
N LEU A 178 -2.83 -10.20 22.28
CA LEU A 178 -2.74 -8.78 21.99
C LEU A 178 -4.12 -8.15 21.88
N SER A 179 -4.25 -6.91 22.36
CA SER A 179 -5.42 -6.09 22.03
C SER A 179 -5.47 -5.75 20.54
N GLY A 180 -6.65 -5.39 20.00
CA GLY A 180 -6.80 -5.02 18.59
C GLY A 180 -5.83 -3.90 18.16
N GLY A 181 -5.64 -2.87 18.99
CA GLY A 181 -4.68 -1.80 18.72
C GLY A 181 -3.21 -2.28 18.73
N GLN A 182 -2.87 -3.28 19.55
CA GLN A 182 -1.54 -3.90 19.53
C GLN A 182 -1.36 -4.74 18.27
N GLN A 183 -2.36 -5.53 17.87
CA GLN A 183 -2.33 -6.31 16.62
C GLN A 183 -2.16 -5.40 15.41
N GLN A 184 -2.85 -4.26 15.37
CA GLN A 184 -2.69 -3.26 14.33
C GLN A 184 -1.26 -2.74 14.26
N ARG A 185 -0.67 -2.35 15.40
CA ARG A 185 0.73 -1.90 15.44
C ARG A 185 1.72 -2.98 15.01
N VAL A 186 1.48 -4.25 15.35
CA VAL A 186 2.30 -5.37 14.87
C VAL A 186 2.18 -5.52 13.34
N SER A 187 0.97 -5.37 12.77
CA SER A 187 0.79 -5.45 11.32
C SER A 187 1.48 -4.30 10.58
N ILE A 188 1.51 -3.11 11.20
CA ILE A 188 2.29 -1.96 10.69
C ILE A 188 3.80 -2.27 10.77
N ALA A 189 4.29 -2.77 11.91
CA ALA A 189 5.69 -3.16 12.06
C ALA A 189 6.11 -4.19 11.01
N ARG A 190 5.26 -5.19 10.74
CA ARG A 190 5.51 -6.21 9.71
C ARG A 190 5.64 -5.60 8.32
N ALA A 191 4.77 -4.65 7.96
CA ALA A 191 4.85 -3.98 6.67
C ALA A 191 6.09 -3.09 6.56
N LEU A 192 6.45 -2.36 7.62
CA LEU A 192 7.62 -1.48 7.66
C LEU A 192 8.97 -2.24 7.69
N ALA A 193 8.98 -3.50 8.17
CA ALA A 193 10.19 -4.31 8.23
C ALA A 193 10.82 -4.59 6.86
N LEU A 194 10.01 -4.57 5.79
CA LEU A 194 10.44 -4.66 4.39
C LEU A 194 10.98 -3.34 3.83
N GLN A 195 10.96 -2.27 4.62
CA GLN A 195 11.44 -0.92 4.23
C GLN A 195 10.80 -0.40 2.92
N PRO A 196 9.46 -0.48 2.77
CA PRO A 196 8.79 -0.07 1.55
C PRO A 196 8.94 1.44 1.32
N LYS A 197 8.81 1.86 0.07
CA LYS A 197 8.76 3.28 -0.34
C LYS A 197 7.35 3.85 -0.21
N VAL A 198 6.33 2.99 -0.38
CA VAL A 198 4.90 3.32 -0.24
C VAL A 198 4.29 2.38 0.79
N LEU A 199 3.47 2.89 1.70
CA LEU A 199 2.75 2.09 2.70
C LEU A 199 1.26 2.39 2.57
#